data_f067524421aceb9da73ec9209435460f
#
_entry.id   f067524421aceb9da73ec9209435460f
#
_cell.length_a   1.000
_cell.length_b   1.000
_cell.length_c   1.000
_cell.angle_alpha   90.00
_cell.angle_beta   90.00
_cell.angle_gamma   90.00
#
_symmetry.space_group_name_H-M   'P 1'
#
loop_
_entity.id
_entity.type
_entity.pdbx_description
1 polymer ?
#
loop_
_entity_poly.entity_id
_entity_poly.type
_entity_poly.pdbx_seq_one_letter_code
_entity_poly.pdbx_strand_id
1 'polypeptide(L)'
;ARAQLLAAEGRLPDVVVACVGGGSNAIGSFTAFIDDPSVELLGCEAAGDGFDTGRHAASITADEVGVLHGARTFVLQERDGQTKASHSISAGLDYPGVGPQHAWLARSGRASYIPISDAEAMEAFLHLSRTEGIIPAIESSHALAGVRAWARAKAEAEGPFAPGEEPIVIVTVSGRGDKDVDTASRWFGYGHAKRCCPGRERGEVT
;
A
#
# COMPACT_ATOMS: atom_id res chain seq x y z
N ALA A 1 -17.74 -5.31 -1.32
CA ALA A 1 -16.94 -6.18 -0.44
C ALA A 1 -17.75 -6.65 0.77
N ARG A 2 -18.25 -5.75 1.67
CA ARG A 2 -18.92 -6.14 2.92
C ARG A 2 -20.09 -7.12 2.73
N ALA A 3 -21.07 -6.79 1.87
CA ALA A 3 -22.21 -7.67 1.61
C ALA A 3 -21.82 -9.00 0.94
N GLN A 4 -20.84 -8.97 0.06
CA GLN A 4 -20.33 -10.16 -0.61
C GLN A 4 -19.64 -11.11 0.39
N LEU A 5 -18.83 -10.56 1.29
CA LEU A 5 -18.16 -11.36 2.32
C LEU A 5 -19.17 -11.99 3.29
N LEU A 6 -20.13 -11.21 3.78
CA LEU A 6 -21.20 -11.74 4.63
C LEU A 6 -21.99 -12.87 3.96
N ALA A 7 -22.21 -12.77 2.64
CA ALA A 7 -22.90 -13.82 1.89
C ALA A 7 -22.04 -15.07 1.71
N ALA A 8 -20.72 -14.92 1.58
CA ALA A 8 -19.80 -16.03 1.36
C ALA A 8 -19.38 -16.73 2.67
N GLU A 9 -19.04 -15.95 3.70
CA GLU A 9 -18.40 -16.44 4.92
C GLU A 9 -19.31 -16.38 6.16
N GLY A 10 -20.48 -15.73 6.06
CA GLY A 10 -21.41 -15.57 7.18
C GLY A 10 -20.91 -14.63 8.28
N ARG A 11 -19.71 -14.05 8.17
CA ARG A 11 -19.11 -13.14 9.15
C ARG A 11 -18.36 -11.97 8.50
N LEU A 12 -18.05 -10.94 9.28
CA LEU A 12 -17.19 -9.83 8.87
C LEU A 12 -15.72 -10.26 8.82
N PRO A 13 -14.86 -9.51 8.09
CA PRO A 13 -13.43 -9.77 8.11
C PRO A 13 -12.84 -9.37 9.46
N ASP A 14 -11.71 -9.95 9.81
CA ASP A 14 -10.93 -9.55 10.99
C ASP A 14 -10.18 -8.25 10.71
N VAL A 15 -9.69 -8.07 9.49
CA VAL A 15 -8.98 -6.85 9.07
C VAL A 15 -9.26 -6.50 7.61
N VAL A 16 -9.31 -5.19 7.33
CA VAL A 16 -9.31 -4.62 5.97
C VAL A 16 -8.01 -3.84 5.77
N VAL A 17 -7.24 -4.22 4.77
CA VAL A 17 -5.90 -3.68 4.51
C VAL A 17 -5.86 -2.97 3.16
N ALA A 18 -5.28 -1.79 3.10
CA ALA A 18 -5.09 -1.04 1.86
C ALA A 18 -3.83 -0.18 1.90
N CYS A 19 -3.21 0.06 0.74
CA CYS A 19 -2.11 1.01 0.62
C CYS A 19 -2.61 2.45 0.71
N VAL A 20 -1.77 3.33 1.27
CA VAL A 20 -2.12 4.74 1.54
C VAL A 20 -1.00 5.65 1.03
N GLY A 21 -1.29 6.37 -0.05
CA GLY A 21 -0.62 7.61 -0.43
C GLY A 21 -1.56 8.77 -0.09
N GLY A 22 -2.24 9.38 -1.07
CA GLY A 22 -3.36 10.28 -0.80
C GLY A 22 -4.54 9.61 -0.10
N GLY A 23 -4.68 8.28 -0.20
CA GLY A 23 -5.60 7.46 0.57
C GLY A 23 -6.95 7.18 -0.10
N SER A 24 -7.14 7.54 -1.37
CA SER A 24 -8.43 7.41 -2.05
C SER A 24 -8.94 5.96 -2.11
N ASN A 25 -8.08 4.99 -2.46
CA ASN A 25 -8.46 3.59 -2.47
C ASN A 25 -8.76 3.05 -1.07
N ALA A 26 -7.95 3.46 -0.10
CA ALA A 26 -8.08 2.99 1.28
C ALA A 26 -9.37 3.48 1.93
N ILE A 27 -9.72 4.78 1.78
CA ILE A 27 -10.98 5.28 2.33
C ILE A 27 -12.19 4.60 1.67
N GLY A 28 -12.13 4.32 0.37
CA GLY A 28 -13.15 3.56 -0.34
C GLY A 28 -13.33 2.15 0.21
N SER A 29 -12.25 1.50 0.62
CA SER A 29 -12.27 0.18 1.24
C SER A 29 -12.76 0.21 2.69
N PHE A 30 -12.30 1.21 3.46
CA PHE A 30 -12.59 1.32 4.91
C PHE A 30 -14.01 1.77 5.20
N THR A 31 -14.59 2.64 4.35
CA THR A 31 -15.89 3.29 4.62
C THR A 31 -17.00 2.30 5.00
N ALA A 32 -17.05 1.13 4.36
CA ALA A 32 -18.07 0.13 4.63
C ALA A 32 -17.93 -0.57 6.00
N PHE A 33 -16.79 -0.35 6.70
CA PHE A 33 -16.44 -1.03 7.95
C PHE A 33 -16.12 -0.06 9.10
N ILE A 34 -16.24 1.26 8.88
CA ILE A 34 -15.92 2.27 9.92
C ILE A 34 -16.74 2.04 11.18
N ASP A 35 -18.03 1.71 11.03
CA ASP A 35 -18.95 1.51 12.14
C ASP A 35 -18.92 0.08 12.74
N ASP A 36 -18.06 -0.80 12.22
CA ASP A 36 -17.88 -2.16 12.71
C ASP A 36 -16.60 -2.23 13.59
N PRO A 37 -16.66 -2.02 14.92
CA PRO A 37 -15.46 -1.93 15.76
C PRO A 37 -14.68 -3.24 15.90
N SER A 38 -15.28 -4.37 15.57
CA SER A 38 -14.62 -5.68 15.52
C SER A 38 -13.72 -5.86 14.30
N VAL A 39 -13.85 -5.01 13.29
CA VAL A 39 -13.05 -5.05 12.06
C VAL A 39 -11.87 -4.09 12.20
N GLU A 40 -10.65 -4.60 12.16
CA GLU A 40 -9.45 -3.76 12.11
C GLU A 40 -9.35 -3.07 10.75
N LEU A 41 -8.93 -1.80 10.74
CA LEU A 41 -8.62 -1.04 9.52
C LEU A 41 -7.12 -0.73 9.51
N LEU A 42 -6.40 -1.23 8.52
CA LEU A 42 -4.96 -1.11 8.42
C LEU A 42 -4.57 -0.40 7.12
N GLY A 43 -4.00 0.79 7.24
CA GLY A 43 -3.39 1.53 6.15
C GLY A 43 -1.89 1.26 6.07
N CYS A 44 -1.38 1.04 4.85
CA CYS A 44 0.02 0.77 4.60
C CYS A 44 0.63 1.94 3.83
N GLU A 45 1.48 2.73 4.50
CA GLU A 45 2.18 3.88 3.93
C GLU A 45 3.52 3.46 3.33
N ALA A 46 4.03 4.23 2.37
CA ALA A 46 5.33 3.95 1.76
C ALA A 46 6.46 4.49 2.65
N ALA A 47 7.24 3.60 3.24
CA ALA A 47 8.46 3.94 3.97
C ALA A 47 9.69 4.09 3.07
N GLY A 48 9.55 3.92 1.75
CA GLY A 48 10.63 4.13 0.79
C GLY A 48 11.88 3.29 1.11
N ASP A 49 13.02 3.96 1.21
CA ASP A 49 14.29 3.33 1.57
C ASP A 49 14.39 2.95 3.06
N GLY A 50 13.35 3.22 3.83
CA GLY A 50 13.26 3.05 5.28
C GLY A 50 12.86 4.36 5.97
N PHE A 51 11.94 4.30 6.91
CA PHE A 51 11.39 5.48 7.57
C PHE A 51 12.48 6.38 8.19
N ASP A 52 13.45 5.77 8.86
CA ASP A 52 14.55 6.48 9.55
C ASP A 52 15.55 7.16 8.58
N THR A 53 15.48 6.85 7.29
CA THR A 53 16.37 7.47 6.29
C THR A 53 15.94 8.89 5.91
N GLY A 54 14.69 9.26 6.23
CA GLY A 54 14.04 10.48 5.76
C GLY A 54 13.59 10.41 4.28
N ARG A 55 13.84 9.31 3.58
CA ARG A 55 13.42 9.08 2.19
C ARG A 55 12.20 8.17 2.17
N HIS A 56 11.05 8.73 2.50
CA HIS A 56 9.76 8.02 2.60
C HIS A 56 8.59 8.93 2.22
N ALA A 57 7.38 8.36 2.12
CA ALA A 57 6.12 9.07 1.90
C ALA A 57 5.07 8.79 3.01
N ALA A 58 5.52 8.29 4.18
CA ALA A 58 4.68 7.92 5.31
C ALA A 58 4.32 9.16 6.15
N SER A 59 3.32 9.92 5.71
CA SER A 59 2.94 11.20 6.33
C SER A 59 2.20 11.04 7.66
N ILE A 60 1.37 10.00 7.82
CA ILE A 60 0.67 9.72 9.09
C ILE A 60 1.67 9.24 10.14
N THR A 61 2.58 8.33 9.76
CA THR A 61 3.64 7.83 10.65
C THR A 61 4.58 8.96 11.12
N ALA A 62 4.84 9.97 10.26
CA ALA A 62 5.63 11.14 10.62
C ALA A 62 4.92 12.07 11.60
N ASP A 63 3.60 12.01 11.71
CA ASP A 63 2.74 12.74 12.64
C ASP A 63 2.88 14.29 12.60
N GLU A 64 3.30 14.84 11.46
CA GLU A 64 3.43 16.29 11.26
C GLU A 64 2.14 16.86 10.65
N VAL A 65 1.48 17.78 11.37
CA VAL A 65 0.23 18.42 10.92
C VAL A 65 0.54 19.66 10.10
N GLY A 66 -0.02 19.73 8.91
CA GLY A 66 0.12 20.86 8.00
C GLY A 66 -1.15 21.15 7.20
N VAL A 67 -1.02 21.97 6.18
CA VAL A 67 -2.07 22.27 5.20
C VAL A 67 -1.58 21.97 3.81
N LEU A 68 -2.30 21.09 3.11
CA LEU A 68 -2.01 20.73 1.73
C LEU A 68 -3.31 20.75 0.93
N HIS A 69 -3.30 21.36 -0.25
CA HIS A 69 -4.48 21.51 -1.12
C HIS A 69 -5.71 22.10 -0.38
N GLY A 70 -5.49 23.02 0.55
CA GLY A 70 -6.55 23.66 1.32
C GLY A 70 -7.14 22.81 2.46
N ALA A 71 -6.63 21.60 2.69
CA ALA A 71 -7.06 20.73 3.79
C ALA A 71 -6.00 20.66 4.88
N ARG A 72 -6.42 20.72 6.14
CA ARG A 72 -5.58 20.43 7.29
C ARG A 72 -5.49 18.91 7.45
N THR A 73 -4.27 18.38 7.40
CA THR A 73 -4.01 16.94 7.45
C THR A 73 -2.57 16.66 7.91
N PHE A 74 -2.12 15.40 7.84
CA PHE A 74 -0.70 15.07 7.99
C PHE A 74 0.04 15.36 6.69
N VAL A 75 1.19 16.02 6.79
CA VAL A 75 2.00 16.47 5.66
C VAL A 75 3.48 16.35 6.01
N LEU A 76 4.27 15.76 5.12
CA LEU A 76 5.72 15.85 5.21
C LEU A 76 6.15 17.28 4.84
N GLN A 77 6.67 18.02 5.82
CA GLN A 77 6.97 19.44 5.64
C GLN A 77 8.27 19.86 6.34
N GLU A 78 8.87 20.92 5.84
CA GLU A 78 9.95 21.62 6.51
C GLU A 78 9.42 22.53 7.64
N ARG A 79 10.32 23.06 8.46
CA ARG A 79 9.95 23.94 9.58
C ARG A 79 9.22 25.21 9.17
N ASP A 80 9.42 25.65 7.92
CA ASP A 80 8.74 26.82 7.34
C ASP A 80 7.40 26.48 6.67
N GLY A 81 6.97 25.20 6.74
CA GLY A 81 5.70 24.72 6.18
C GLY A 81 5.76 24.34 4.69
N GLN A 82 6.93 24.40 4.05
CA GLN A 82 7.07 23.86 2.70
C GLN A 82 7.05 22.33 2.71
N THR A 83 6.42 21.72 1.72
CA THR A 83 6.40 20.26 1.60
C THR A 83 7.81 19.72 1.34
N LYS A 84 8.19 18.68 2.07
CA LYS A 84 9.40 17.89 1.78
C LYS A 84 9.20 17.04 0.53
N ALA A 85 10.30 16.75 -0.15
CA ALA A 85 10.29 15.70 -1.17
C ALA A 85 9.97 14.36 -0.52
N SER A 86 8.94 13.70 -1.03
CA SER A 86 8.61 12.33 -0.66
C SER A 86 9.40 11.33 -1.51
N HIS A 87 9.41 10.07 -1.12
CA HIS A 87 10.04 8.99 -1.88
C HIS A 87 9.31 7.67 -1.71
N SER A 88 9.05 7.00 -2.82
CA SER A 88 8.59 5.61 -2.91
C SER A 88 8.96 5.04 -4.26
N ILE A 89 9.29 3.75 -4.33
CA ILE A 89 9.39 3.00 -5.58
C ILE A 89 8.06 2.99 -6.35
N SER A 90 6.95 3.14 -5.63
CA SER A 90 5.61 3.26 -6.19
C SER A 90 5.27 4.71 -6.48
N ALA A 91 5.09 5.06 -7.76
CA ALA A 91 4.74 6.41 -8.16
C ALA A 91 3.40 6.89 -7.57
N GLY A 92 2.44 5.99 -7.35
CA GLY A 92 1.13 6.33 -6.78
C GLY A 92 1.14 6.56 -5.26
N LEU A 93 2.21 6.16 -4.57
CA LEU A 93 2.41 6.41 -3.14
C LEU A 93 3.44 7.51 -2.86
N ASP A 94 4.16 7.98 -3.87
CA ASP A 94 5.12 9.07 -3.74
C ASP A 94 4.37 10.41 -3.64
N TYR A 95 3.86 10.69 -2.45
CA TYR A 95 3.02 11.85 -2.16
C TYR A 95 3.23 12.32 -0.72
N PRO A 96 3.46 13.63 -0.47
CA PRO A 96 3.90 14.12 0.83
C PRO A 96 2.77 14.33 1.85
N GLY A 97 1.57 13.87 1.60
CA GLY A 97 0.43 14.08 2.50
C GLY A 97 -0.64 13.02 2.35
N VAL A 98 -1.71 13.13 3.12
CA VAL A 98 -2.82 12.18 3.13
C VAL A 98 -4.16 12.91 3.20
N GLY A 99 -5.24 12.26 2.77
CA GLY A 99 -6.59 12.79 2.89
C GLY A 99 -7.01 13.03 4.36
N PRO A 100 -7.76 14.11 4.65
CA PRO A 100 -8.13 14.47 6.03
C PRO A 100 -8.98 13.41 6.73
N GLN A 101 -9.70 12.56 5.99
CA GLN A 101 -10.45 11.43 6.55
C GLN A 101 -9.50 10.42 7.20
N HIS A 102 -8.35 10.12 6.58
CA HIS A 102 -7.33 9.26 7.15
C HIS A 102 -6.69 9.87 8.39
N ALA A 103 -6.43 11.18 8.36
CA ALA A 103 -5.94 11.91 9.54
C ALA A 103 -6.92 11.79 10.72
N TRP A 104 -8.23 11.88 10.44
CA TRP A 104 -9.25 11.67 11.46
C TRP A 104 -9.29 10.21 11.95
N LEU A 105 -9.26 9.24 11.06
CA LEU A 105 -9.25 7.80 11.42
C LEU A 105 -8.05 7.44 12.29
N ALA A 106 -6.86 7.98 11.96
CA ALA A 106 -5.65 7.80 12.75
C ALA A 106 -5.78 8.44 14.15
N ARG A 107 -6.19 9.71 14.20
CA ARG A 107 -6.31 10.45 15.46
C ARG A 107 -7.40 9.91 16.39
N SER A 108 -8.48 9.38 15.84
CA SER A 108 -9.54 8.74 16.61
C SER A 108 -9.20 7.30 17.06
N GLY A 109 -8.10 6.74 16.59
CA GLY A 109 -7.73 5.35 16.84
C GLY A 109 -8.62 4.33 16.12
N ARG A 110 -9.42 4.79 15.12
CA ARG A 110 -10.30 3.87 14.36
C ARG A 110 -9.54 3.05 13.33
N ALA A 111 -8.48 3.58 12.78
CA ALA A 111 -7.59 2.87 11.87
C ALA A 111 -6.13 2.99 12.32
N SER A 112 -5.38 1.94 12.11
CA SER A 112 -3.93 1.89 12.31
C SER A 112 -3.21 2.09 10.99
N TYR A 113 -2.01 2.65 11.06
CA TYR A 113 -1.18 2.89 9.87
C TYR A 113 0.23 2.41 10.16
N ILE A 114 0.81 1.69 9.20
CA ILE A 114 2.16 1.16 9.31
C ILE A 114 2.99 1.56 8.09
N PRO A 115 4.28 1.90 8.30
CA PRO A 115 5.21 2.14 7.21
C PRO A 115 5.71 0.82 6.63
N ILE A 116 5.67 0.69 5.31
CA ILE A 116 6.17 -0.46 4.54
C ILE A 116 7.29 0.01 3.63
N SER A 117 8.46 -0.58 3.73
CA SER A 117 9.60 -0.26 2.88
C SER A 117 9.42 -0.75 1.44
N ASP A 118 10.16 -0.15 0.51
CA ASP A 118 10.21 -0.57 -0.88
C ASP A 118 10.63 -2.04 -1.01
N ALA A 119 11.56 -2.51 -0.16
CA ALA A 119 12.01 -3.89 -0.15
C ALA A 119 10.89 -4.86 0.24
N GLU A 120 10.13 -4.57 1.30
CA GLU A 120 9.00 -5.40 1.74
C GLU A 120 7.89 -5.42 0.69
N ALA A 121 7.60 -4.28 0.08
CA ALA A 121 6.61 -4.18 -0.99
C ALA A 121 7.02 -5.01 -2.22
N MET A 122 8.29 -4.94 -2.64
CA MET A 122 8.79 -5.70 -3.79
C MET A 122 8.86 -7.20 -3.50
N GLU A 123 9.17 -7.61 -2.28
CA GLU A 123 9.06 -9.03 -1.87
C GLU A 123 7.61 -9.52 -1.98
N ALA A 124 6.64 -8.74 -1.50
CA ALA A 124 5.21 -9.07 -1.59
C ALA A 124 4.72 -9.09 -3.05
N PHE A 125 5.20 -8.17 -3.90
CA PHE A 125 4.98 -8.16 -5.35
C PHE A 125 5.37 -9.51 -5.99
N LEU A 126 6.59 -9.94 -5.71
CA LEU A 126 7.12 -11.19 -6.26
C LEU A 126 6.38 -12.41 -5.69
N HIS A 127 6.01 -12.38 -4.42
CA HIS A 127 5.27 -13.46 -3.77
C HIS A 127 3.92 -13.67 -4.44
N LEU A 128 3.07 -12.63 -4.56
CA LEU A 128 1.76 -12.75 -5.20
C LEU A 128 1.89 -13.20 -6.67
N SER A 129 2.89 -12.69 -7.39
CA SER A 129 3.13 -13.08 -8.78
C SER A 129 3.46 -14.57 -8.93
N ARG A 130 4.16 -15.16 -7.95
CA ARG A 130 4.55 -16.57 -7.96
C ARG A 130 3.45 -17.51 -7.48
N THR A 131 2.69 -17.10 -6.47
CA THR A 131 1.68 -17.96 -5.83
C THR A 131 0.34 -17.93 -6.57
N GLU A 132 -0.07 -16.75 -7.05
CA GLU A 132 -1.39 -16.53 -7.64
C GLU A 132 -1.35 -16.22 -9.14
N GLY A 133 -0.16 -16.01 -9.71
CA GLY A 133 -0.02 -15.60 -11.11
C GLY A 133 -0.51 -14.17 -11.37
N ILE A 134 -0.69 -13.37 -10.32
CA ILE A 134 -1.16 -11.99 -10.41
C ILE A 134 0.03 -11.06 -10.28
N ILE A 135 0.24 -10.18 -11.25
CA ILE A 135 1.22 -9.08 -11.16
C ILE A 135 0.49 -7.87 -10.55
N PRO A 136 0.65 -7.59 -9.26
CA PRO A 136 -0.01 -6.44 -8.64
C PRO A 136 0.65 -5.13 -9.06
N ALA A 137 -0.04 -4.00 -8.88
CA ALA A 137 0.62 -2.71 -8.86
C ALA A 137 1.56 -2.64 -7.64
N ILE A 138 2.68 -1.91 -7.74
CA ILE A 138 3.61 -1.75 -6.61
C ILE A 138 2.91 -1.06 -5.42
N GLU A 139 1.95 -0.18 -5.69
CA GLU A 139 1.08 0.40 -4.68
C GLU A 139 0.42 -0.68 -3.82
N SER A 140 -0.26 -1.62 -4.48
CA SER A 140 -0.99 -2.71 -3.80
C SER A 140 -0.06 -3.69 -3.09
N SER A 141 1.17 -3.80 -3.54
CA SER A 141 2.19 -4.64 -2.90
C SER A 141 2.52 -4.17 -1.49
N HIS A 142 2.40 -2.86 -1.20
CA HIS A 142 2.51 -2.34 0.17
C HIS A 142 1.39 -2.90 1.07
N ALA A 143 0.15 -2.98 0.56
CA ALA A 143 -0.95 -3.58 1.32
C ALA A 143 -0.72 -5.08 1.57
N LEU A 144 -0.21 -5.81 0.58
CA LEU A 144 0.12 -7.24 0.73
C LEU A 144 1.25 -7.46 1.74
N ALA A 145 2.28 -6.62 1.74
CA ALA A 145 3.32 -6.64 2.76
C ALA A 145 2.75 -6.32 4.15
N GLY A 146 1.81 -5.38 4.22
CA GLY A 146 1.08 -5.04 5.44
C GLY A 146 0.29 -6.21 6.02
N VAL A 147 -0.36 -7.03 5.19
CA VAL A 147 -1.02 -8.28 5.66
C VAL A 147 -0.01 -9.21 6.34
N ARG A 148 1.17 -9.38 5.74
CA ARG A 148 2.24 -10.22 6.33
C ARG A 148 2.74 -9.66 7.66
N ALA A 149 2.92 -8.34 7.74
CA ALA A 149 3.33 -7.67 8.98
C ALA A 149 2.26 -7.81 10.07
N TRP A 150 1.00 -7.58 9.73
CA TRP A 150 -0.14 -7.75 10.63
C TRP A 150 -0.25 -9.20 11.15
N ALA A 151 -0.20 -10.18 10.26
CA ALA A 151 -0.30 -11.59 10.65
C ALA A 151 0.86 -12.03 11.57
N ARG A 152 2.08 -11.52 11.31
CA ARG A 152 3.23 -11.77 12.18
C ARG A 152 3.04 -11.16 13.57
N ALA A 153 2.62 -9.90 13.64
CA ALA A 153 2.36 -9.22 14.91
C ALA A 153 1.27 -9.91 15.72
N LYS A 154 0.20 -10.40 15.08
CA LYS A 154 -0.83 -11.20 15.74
C LYS A 154 -0.28 -12.51 16.27
N ALA A 155 0.47 -13.26 15.48
CA ALA A 155 1.06 -14.52 15.89
C ALA A 155 2.08 -14.35 17.04
N GLU A 156 2.80 -13.24 17.08
CA GLU A 156 3.72 -12.90 18.17
C GLU A 156 2.98 -12.55 19.47
N ALA A 157 1.83 -11.84 19.37
CA ALA A 157 1.06 -11.40 20.52
C ALA A 157 0.14 -12.49 21.10
N GLU A 158 -0.50 -13.29 20.25
CA GLU A 158 -1.59 -14.20 20.60
C GLU A 158 -1.24 -15.67 20.35
N GLY A 159 -0.10 -15.95 19.74
CA GLY A 159 0.29 -17.27 19.24
C GLY A 159 -0.13 -17.51 17.79
N PRO A 160 0.33 -18.61 17.18
CA PRO A 160 -0.04 -18.95 15.81
C PRO A 160 -1.53 -19.25 15.71
N PHE A 161 -2.14 -18.89 14.59
CA PHE A 161 -3.55 -19.20 14.31
C PHE A 161 -3.78 -20.70 14.36
N ALA A 162 -4.83 -21.12 15.06
CA ALA A 162 -5.20 -22.52 15.11
C ALA A 162 -5.80 -22.97 13.77
N PRO A 163 -5.60 -24.23 13.35
CA PRO A 163 -6.23 -24.77 12.17
C PRO A 163 -7.74 -24.64 12.21
N GLY A 164 -8.34 -24.01 11.20
CA GLY A 164 -9.78 -23.72 11.13
C GLY A 164 -10.22 -22.42 11.80
N GLU A 165 -9.28 -21.68 12.41
CA GLU A 165 -9.50 -20.37 13.04
C GLU A 165 -8.68 -19.27 12.32
N GLU A 166 -8.33 -19.51 11.06
CA GLU A 166 -7.61 -18.55 10.27
C GLU A 166 -8.42 -17.24 10.10
N PRO A 167 -7.77 -16.09 10.19
CA PRO A 167 -8.45 -14.81 10.05
C PRO A 167 -8.92 -14.59 8.61
N ILE A 168 -10.06 -13.91 8.46
CA ILE A 168 -10.51 -13.40 7.17
C ILE A 168 -9.92 -12.03 6.95
N VAL A 169 -9.14 -11.89 5.90
CA VAL A 169 -8.48 -10.64 5.52
C VAL A 169 -9.04 -10.13 4.19
N ILE A 170 -9.50 -8.89 4.17
CA ILE A 170 -9.74 -8.19 2.92
C ILE A 170 -8.51 -7.34 2.61
N VAL A 171 -7.84 -7.62 1.50
CA VAL A 171 -6.78 -6.76 0.98
C VAL A 171 -7.20 -6.12 -0.33
N THR A 172 -7.06 -4.79 -0.43
CA THR A 172 -7.40 -4.05 -1.63
C THR A 172 -6.25 -4.09 -2.62
N VAL A 173 -6.38 -4.95 -3.64
CA VAL A 173 -5.44 -5.00 -4.76
C VAL A 173 -5.91 -4.02 -5.84
N SER A 174 -5.63 -2.74 -5.61
CA SER A 174 -5.98 -1.64 -6.51
C SER A 174 -4.99 -1.50 -7.66
N GLY A 175 -5.44 -0.96 -8.78
CA GLY A 175 -4.60 -0.74 -9.95
C GLY A 175 -4.24 -2.03 -10.69
N ARG A 176 -3.17 -1.95 -11.49
CA ARG A 176 -2.67 -3.08 -12.29
C ARG A 176 -1.15 -3.01 -12.39
N GLY A 177 -0.49 -4.17 -12.42
CA GLY A 177 0.97 -4.26 -12.34
C GLY A 177 1.70 -4.15 -13.66
N ASP A 178 1.03 -4.18 -14.80
CA ASP A 178 1.67 -4.10 -16.12
C ASP A 178 2.46 -2.80 -16.32
N LYS A 179 2.03 -1.69 -15.72
CA LYS A 179 2.76 -0.42 -15.69
C LYS A 179 4.09 -0.49 -14.94
N ASP A 180 4.23 -1.44 -14.02
CA ASP A 180 5.34 -1.53 -13.08
C ASP A 180 6.37 -2.59 -13.47
N VAL A 181 6.14 -3.35 -14.55
CA VAL A 181 7.00 -4.47 -14.98
C VAL A 181 8.45 -4.02 -15.24
N ASP A 182 8.65 -2.85 -15.86
CA ASP A 182 10.00 -2.33 -16.10
C ASP A 182 10.72 -1.96 -14.78
N THR A 183 10.00 -1.41 -13.81
CA THR A 183 10.54 -1.09 -12.47
C THR A 183 10.86 -2.37 -11.72
N ALA A 184 9.96 -3.35 -11.73
CA ALA A 184 10.18 -4.66 -11.11
C ALA A 184 11.36 -5.40 -11.77
N SER A 185 11.48 -5.37 -13.09
CA SER A 185 12.61 -5.98 -13.80
C SER A 185 13.96 -5.38 -13.39
N ARG A 186 14.03 -4.07 -13.24
CA ARG A 186 15.25 -3.40 -12.75
C ARG A 186 15.55 -3.77 -11.30
N TRP A 187 14.53 -3.79 -10.45
CA TRP A 187 14.66 -4.14 -9.04
C TRP A 187 15.21 -5.55 -8.83
N PHE A 188 14.66 -6.53 -9.54
CA PHE A 188 15.06 -7.93 -9.43
C PHE A 188 16.28 -8.30 -10.27
N GLY A 189 16.88 -7.36 -10.99
CA GLY A 189 18.04 -7.62 -11.83
C GLY A 189 17.72 -8.48 -13.06
N TYR A 190 16.47 -8.59 -13.45
CA TYR A 190 16.10 -9.19 -14.72
C TYR A 190 16.52 -8.20 -15.81
N GLY A 191 17.73 -8.40 -16.38
CA GLY A 191 18.29 -7.53 -17.39
C GLY A 191 17.30 -7.26 -18.51
N HIS A 192 17.38 -6.10 -19.15
CA HIS A 192 16.51 -5.73 -20.26
C HIS A 192 16.41 -6.90 -21.24
N ALA A 193 15.26 -7.56 -21.26
CA ALA A 193 14.92 -8.39 -22.40
C ALA A 193 15.06 -7.46 -23.61
N LYS A 194 16.08 -7.68 -24.43
CA LYS A 194 16.24 -6.98 -25.71
C LYS A 194 14.86 -7.02 -26.34
N ARG A 195 14.28 -5.85 -26.60
CA ARG A 195 12.97 -5.75 -27.25
C ARG A 195 12.96 -6.74 -28.41
N CYS A 196 12.19 -7.80 -28.27
CA CYS A 196 12.03 -8.80 -29.31
C CYS A 196 11.05 -8.27 -30.38
N CYS A 197 11.41 -7.11 -30.98
CA CYS A 197 10.84 -6.61 -32.21
C CYS A 197 12.03 -6.35 -33.13
N PRO A 198 12.30 -7.23 -34.11
CA PRO A 198 13.23 -6.90 -35.18
C PRO A 198 12.73 -5.63 -35.84
N GLY A 199 13.59 -4.62 -35.91
CA GLY A 199 13.29 -3.32 -36.48
C GLY A 199 12.69 -3.46 -37.87
N ARG A 200 11.54 -2.81 -38.08
CA ARG A 200 11.18 -2.36 -39.41
C ARG A 200 12.17 -1.22 -39.76
N GLU A 201 13.23 -1.57 -40.47
CA GLU A 201 14.01 -0.59 -41.20
C GLU A 201 13.04 0.22 -42.06
N ARG A 202 12.92 1.50 -41.79
CA ARG A 202 12.24 2.42 -42.71
C ARG A 202 13.13 2.50 -43.94
N GLY A 203 12.72 1.84 -45.00
CA GLY A 203 13.34 2.02 -46.30
C GLY A 203 13.26 3.50 -46.69
N GLU A 204 14.41 4.08 -46.90
CA GLU A 204 14.53 5.37 -47.59
C GLU A 204 13.93 5.22 -48.99
N VAL A 205 12.88 6.00 -49.24
CA VAL A 205 12.34 6.20 -50.59
C VAL A 205 13.16 7.32 -51.21
N THR A 206 14.00 6.94 -52.14
CA THR A 206 14.66 7.87 -53.07
C THR A 206 13.65 8.48 -54.03
#